data_83c917fdf8d6ae5de31f357a664a1896
#
_entry.id   83c917fdf8d6ae5de31f357a664a1896
#
_cell.length_a   1.000
_cell.length_b   1.000
_cell.length_c   1.000
_cell.angle_alpha   90.00
_cell.angle_beta   90.00
_cell.angle_gamma   90.00
#
_symmetry.space_group_name_H-M   'P 1'
#
loop_
_entity.id
_entity.type
_entity.pdbx_description
1 polymer ?
#
loop_
_entity_poly.entity_id
_entity_poly.type
_entity_poly.pdbx_seq_one_letter_code
_entity_poly.pdbx_strand_id
1 'polypeptide(L)'
;MIFYNILGGIATMAKEKVVLAYSGGLDTSIIIPWLKENYDYDVIAVCGDVGQGKETDGLEERAKKAGASKLYIEDLRDDYVKDYIFPTLKAGAVYEGKYLLGTSHARPIIAKRLVEIAHKEGAVAICHGATGKGNDQVRFELGIKALDPSLKIIAPWRIWDIKSREDAVDYAEAHNIEIPVTKKDLYSRDRNIWHISHEGMDLEDPANEPQLDSLLKLGVSP
;
A
#
# COMPACT_ATOMS: atom_id res chain seq x y z
N MET A 1 12.12 -9.11 29.76
CA MET A 1 13.09 -8.78 30.82
C MET A 1 12.63 -7.46 31.44
N ILE A 2 12.11 -7.51 32.66
CA ILE A 2 11.54 -6.32 33.34
C ILE A 2 12.66 -5.64 34.08
N PHE A 3 13.03 -4.41 33.69
CA PHE A 3 13.96 -3.59 34.43
C PHE A 3 13.16 -2.75 35.44
N TYR A 4 13.32 -3.01 36.72
CA TYR A 4 12.83 -2.12 37.76
C TYR A 4 13.76 -0.91 37.87
N ASN A 5 13.23 0.27 37.66
CA ASN A 5 13.95 1.49 37.96
C ASN A 5 13.70 1.86 39.44
N ILE A 6 14.77 2.18 40.18
CA ILE A 6 14.79 2.39 41.64
C ILE A 6 13.91 3.60 42.11
N LEU A 7 13.26 4.30 41.19
CA LEU A 7 12.39 5.47 41.46
C LEU A 7 10.89 5.18 41.25
N GLY A 8 10.43 3.94 41.28
CA GLY A 8 9.01 3.62 41.42
C GLY A 8 8.12 3.92 40.20
N GLY A 9 8.68 4.12 39.00
CA GLY A 9 7.92 4.25 37.76
C GLY A 9 7.92 2.93 36.98
N ILE A 10 6.74 2.44 36.58
CA ILE A 10 6.63 1.34 35.61
C ILE A 10 7.12 1.90 34.27
N ALA A 11 8.32 1.48 33.83
CA ALA A 11 8.76 1.78 32.48
C ALA A 11 7.85 1.04 31.51
N THR A 12 6.92 1.72 30.88
CA THR A 12 6.17 1.18 29.74
C THR A 12 7.20 0.92 28.64
N MET A 13 7.34 -0.36 28.26
CA MET A 13 8.16 -0.70 27.09
C MET A 13 7.60 0.02 25.86
N ALA A 14 8.47 0.67 25.07
CA ALA A 14 8.05 1.27 23.81
C ALA A 14 7.42 0.17 22.95
N LYS A 15 6.29 0.50 22.32
CA LYS A 15 5.61 -0.43 21.41
C LYS A 15 6.54 -0.80 20.25
N GLU A 16 6.45 -2.05 19.82
CA GLU A 16 7.09 -2.46 18.56
C GLU A 16 6.51 -1.69 17.40
N LYS A 17 7.33 -1.39 16.41
CA LYS A 17 6.94 -0.62 15.24
C LYS A 17 6.69 -1.51 14.04
N VAL A 18 5.69 -1.14 13.24
CA VAL A 18 5.41 -1.72 11.94
C VAL A 18 5.40 -0.64 10.86
N VAL A 19 6.01 -0.91 9.73
CA VAL A 19 5.94 -0.06 8.54
C VAL A 19 4.81 -0.55 7.64
N LEU A 20 3.88 0.33 7.31
CA LEU A 20 2.73 0.03 6.45
C LEU A 20 2.90 0.68 5.09
N ALA A 21 2.84 -0.12 4.00
CA ALA A 21 2.66 0.40 2.65
C ALA A 21 1.27 1.07 2.56
N TYR A 22 1.25 2.39 2.45
CA TYR A 22 0.06 3.21 2.61
C TYR A 22 -0.25 4.01 1.36
N SER A 23 -1.42 3.79 0.77
CA SER A 23 -1.92 4.54 -0.38
C SER A 23 -2.95 5.62 -0.02
N GLY A 24 -3.48 5.58 1.21
CA GLY A 24 -4.56 6.46 1.64
C GLY A 24 -5.95 6.05 1.14
N GLY A 25 -6.06 4.92 0.45
CA GLY A 25 -7.34 4.32 0.08
C GLY A 25 -7.98 3.53 1.23
N LEU A 26 -9.20 3.04 1.01
CA LEU A 26 -9.96 2.26 1.99
C LEU A 26 -9.11 1.11 2.57
N ASP A 27 -8.58 0.26 1.70
CA ASP A 27 -7.91 -0.98 2.08
C ASP A 27 -6.70 -0.78 2.98
N THR A 28 -5.95 0.31 2.78
CA THR A 28 -4.77 0.59 3.60
C THR A 28 -5.10 1.42 4.84
N SER A 29 -6.16 2.23 4.80
CA SER A 29 -6.54 3.06 5.95
C SER A 29 -7.12 2.24 7.10
N ILE A 30 -7.92 1.20 6.80
CA ILE A 30 -8.47 0.30 7.82
C ILE A 30 -7.42 -0.61 8.46
N ILE A 31 -6.29 -0.83 7.79
CA ILE A 31 -5.18 -1.63 8.33
C ILE A 31 -4.54 -0.95 9.55
N ILE A 32 -4.52 0.38 9.61
CA ILE A 32 -3.89 1.10 10.72
C ILE A 32 -4.51 0.75 12.07
N PRO A 33 -5.82 0.95 12.31
CA PRO A 33 -6.45 0.55 13.56
C PRO A 33 -6.38 -0.96 13.78
N TRP A 34 -6.54 -1.77 12.74
CA TRP A 34 -6.47 -3.22 12.84
C TRP A 34 -5.10 -3.70 13.37
N LEU A 35 -4.00 -3.12 12.91
CA LEU A 35 -2.65 -3.43 13.42
C LEU A 35 -2.49 -3.04 14.89
N LYS A 36 -3.08 -1.93 15.32
CA LYS A 36 -3.04 -1.48 16.72
C LYS A 36 -3.85 -2.40 17.63
N GLU A 37 -5.00 -2.86 17.18
CA GLU A 37 -5.90 -3.72 17.95
C GLU A 37 -5.36 -5.16 18.08
N ASN A 38 -4.80 -5.70 17.01
CA ASN A 38 -4.41 -7.11 16.97
C ASN A 38 -2.95 -7.37 17.37
N TYR A 39 -2.07 -6.36 17.25
CA TYR A 39 -0.64 -6.51 17.52
C TYR A 39 -0.08 -5.50 18.51
N ASP A 40 -0.87 -4.50 18.92
CA ASP A 40 -0.42 -3.36 19.73
C ASP A 40 0.78 -2.61 19.12
N TYR A 41 0.89 -2.60 17.80
CA TYR A 41 1.98 -1.93 17.09
C TYR A 41 1.85 -0.40 17.06
N ASP A 42 3.00 0.25 17.04
CA ASP A 42 3.13 1.64 16.60
C ASP A 42 3.26 1.67 15.07
N VAL A 43 2.28 2.26 14.38
CA VAL A 43 2.15 2.16 12.93
C VAL A 43 2.78 3.36 12.24
N ILE A 44 3.78 3.10 11.40
CA ILE A 44 4.46 4.07 10.54
C ILE A 44 3.94 3.87 9.12
N ALA A 45 3.16 4.81 8.63
CA ALA A 45 2.65 4.79 7.26
C ALA A 45 3.73 5.28 6.26
N VAL A 46 3.84 4.64 5.11
CA VAL A 46 4.79 5.01 4.05
C VAL A 46 4.10 4.98 2.69
N CYS A 47 4.08 6.11 2.02
CA CYS A 47 3.65 6.25 0.63
C CYS A 47 4.87 6.50 -0.26
N GLY A 48 5.08 5.66 -1.26
CA GLY A 48 6.04 5.90 -2.32
C GLY A 48 5.38 6.68 -3.46
N ASP A 49 5.87 7.89 -3.75
CA ASP A 49 5.44 8.64 -4.93
C ASP A 49 6.21 8.13 -6.16
N VAL A 50 5.50 7.39 -6.99
CA VAL A 50 5.95 6.88 -8.30
C VAL A 50 5.28 7.62 -9.47
N GLY A 51 4.70 8.81 -9.19
CA GLY A 51 4.03 9.65 -10.19
C GLY A 51 2.52 9.47 -10.27
N GLN A 52 1.86 9.10 -9.17
CA GLN A 52 0.40 9.00 -9.07
C GLN A 52 -0.31 10.37 -8.96
N GLY A 53 0.44 11.47 -9.01
CA GLY A 53 -0.10 12.83 -9.07
C GLY A 53 -0.80 13.22 -7.77
N LYS A 54 -2.04 13.73 -7.87
CA LYS A 54 -2.80 14.27 -6.73
C LYS A 54 -3.25 13.21 -5.71
N GLU A 55 -3.00 11.94 -5.93
CA GLU A 55 -3.37 10.89 -4.99
C GLU A 55 -2.63 11.01 -3.65
N THR A 56 -1.48 11.70 -3.64
CA THR A 56 -0.72 12.00 -2.42
C THR A 56 -1.28 13.19 -1.62
N ASP A 57 -2.20 13.96 -2.20
CA ASP A 57 -2.78 15.13 -1.53
C ASP A 57 -3.61 14.70 -0.30
N GLY A 58 -3.38 15.37 0.85
CA GLY A 58 -4.12 15.11 2.10
C GLY A 58 -3.81 13.77 2.78
N LEU A 59 -2.79 13.03 2.33
CA LEU A 59 -2.40 11.75 2.96
C LEU A 59 -2.01 11.91 4.42
N GLU A 60 -1.33 13.01 4.78
CA GLU A 60 -0.87 13.23 6.15
C GLU A 60 -2.04 13.31 7.12
N GLU A 61 -3.07 14.06 6.76
CA GLU A 61 -4.26 14.20 7.59
C GLU A 61 -5.02 12.86 7.69
N ARG A 62 -5.18 12.14 6.57
CA ARG A 62 -5.84 10.83 6.56
C ARG A 62 -5.09 9.79 7.39
N ALA A 63 -3.77 9.68 7.24
CA ALA A 63 -2.95 8.75 8.02
C ALA A 63 -3.04 9.05 9.52
N LYS A 64 -2.97 10.34 9.89
CA LYS A 64 -3.10 10.78 11.27
C LYS A 64 -4.48 10.47 11.87
N LYS A 65 -5.56 10.75 11.13
CA LYS A 65 -6.93 10.43 11.56
C LYS A 65 -7.14 8.92 11.71
N ALA A 66 -6.56 8.11 10.82
CA ALA A 66 -6.58 6.65 10.96
C ALA A 66 -5.75 6.13 12.14
N GLY A 67 -4.89 6.97 12.74
CA GLY A 67 -4.12 6.66 13.94
C GLY A 67 -2.68 6.21 13.69
N ALA A 68 -2.11 6.48 12.51
CA ALA A 68 -0.67 6.33 12.28
C ALA A 68 0.11 7.32 13.15
N SER A 69 1.22 6.86 13.72
CA SER A 69 2.10 7.72 14.52
C SER A 69 2.99 8.60 13.66
N LYS A 70 3.28 8.16 12.44
CA LYS A 70 4.12 8.85 11.49
C LYS A 70 3.72 8.53 10.05
N LEU A 71 3.90 9.49 9.15
CA LEU A 71 3.80 9.28 7.71
C LEU A 71 5.10 9.70 7.03
N TYR A 72 5.56 8.86 6.11
CA TYR A 72 6.55 9.18 5.10
C TYR A 72 5.88 9.27 3.73
N ILE A 73 6.13 10.35 3.00
CA ILE A 73 5.83 10.45 1.57
C ILE A 73 7.19 10.57 0.87
N GLU A 74 7.58 9.50 0.20
CA GLU A 74 8.91 9.36 -0.38
C GLU A 74 8.85 9.56 -1.89
N ASP A 75 9.53 10.58 -2.41
CA ASP A 75 9.63 10.80 -3.84
C ASP A 75 10.57 9.76 -4.47
N LEU A 76 9.98 8.81 -5.17
CA LEU A 76 10.70 7.71 -5.83
C LEU A 76 10.77 7.89 -7.35
N ARG A 77 10.28 8.99 -7.89
CA ARG A 77 10.08 9.17 -9.35
C ARG A 77 11.39 9.06 -10.13
N ASP A 78 12.44 9.69 -9.67
CA ASP A 78 13.75 9.66 -10.33
C ASP A 78 14.37 8.26 -10.31
N ASP A 79 14.39 7.61 -9.14
CA ASP A 79 14.90 6.25 -8.98
C ASP A 79 14.06 5.25 -9.79
N TYR A 80 12.74 5.45 -9.82
CA TYR A 80 11.82 4.63 -10.59
C TYR A 80 12.11 4.69 -12.09
N VAL A 81 12.34 5.88 -12.64
CA VAL A 81 12.68 6.05 -14.05
C VAL A 81 14.05 5.44 -14.37
N LYS A 82 15.07 5.73 -13.56
CA LYS A 82 16.46 5.32 -13.82
C LYS A 82 16.67 3.83 -13.66
N ASP A 83 16.17 3.25 -12.56
CA ASP A 83 16.54 1.92 -12.14
C ASP A 83 15.55 0.83 -12.57
N TYR A 84 14.33 1.23 -12.94
CA TYR A 84 13.27 0.29 -13.32
C TYR A 84 12.73 0.54 -14.74
N ILE A 85 12.26 1.74 -15.05
CA ILE A 85 11.63 2.04 -16.35
C ILE A 85 12.65 1.94 -17.48
N PHE A 86 13.77 2.64 -17.40
CA PHE A 86 14.78 2.62 -18.46
C PHE A 86 15.39 1.24 -18.71
N PRO A 87 15.75 0.44 -17.68
CA PRO A 87 16.19 -0.93 -17.90
C PRO A 87 15.13 -1.80 -18.57
N THR A 88 13.86 -1.70 -18.16
CA THR A 88 12.74 -2.43 -18.76
C THR A 88 12.55 -2.05 -20.22
N LEU A 89 12.59 -0.76 -20.53
CA LEU A 89 12.46 -0.24 -21.90
C LEU A 89 13.63 -0.71 -22.80
N LYS A 90 14.88 -0.62 -22.30
CA LYS A 90 16.07 -1.08 -23.04
C LYS A 90 16.05 -2.58 -23.30
N ALA A 91 15.48 -3.35 -22.38
CA ALA A 91 15.32 -4.79 -22.55
C ALA A 91 14.17 -5.17 -23.51
N GLY A 92 13.35 -4.19 -23.95
CA GLY A 92 12.13 -4.47 -24.72
C GLY A 92 11.14 -5.36 -23.98
N ALA A 93 11.14 -5.31 -22.64
CA ALA A 93 10.34 -6.20 -21.82
C ALA A 93 8.86 -5.81 -21.87
N VAL A 94 8.07 -6.65 -22.55
CA VAL A 94 6.62 -6.54 -22.67
C VAL A 94 6.01 -7.90 -22.39
N TYR A 95 5.09 -7.98 -21.42
CA TYR A 95 4.43 -9.23 -21.09
C TYR A 95 3.35 -9.55 -22.14
N GLU A 96 3.40 -10.75 -22.71
CA GLU A 96 2.49 -11.23 -23.75
C GLU A 96 2.34 -10.29 -24.96
N GLY A 97 3.36 -9.46 -25.24
CA GLY A 97 3.35 -8.51 -26.35
C GLY A 97 2.42 -7.31 -26.17
N LYS A 98 1.85 -7.12 -25.00
CA LYS A 98 0.85 -6.07 -24.70
C LYS A 98 1.12 -5.28 -23.42
N TYR A 99 1.37 -5.97 -22.31
CA TYR A 99 1.46 -5.33 -21.00
C TYR A 99 2.86 -4.79 -20.73
N LEU A 100 2.95 -3.48 -20.49
CA LEU A 100 4.20 -2.73 -20.31
C LEU A 100 4.79 -2.81 -18.89
N LEU A 101 4.30 -3.70 -18.05
CA LEU A 101 4.85 -4.03 -16.70
C LEU A 101 4.84 -2.87 -15.69
N GLY A 102 4.00 -1.84 -15.87
CA GLY A 102 4.04 -0.65 -15.02
C GLY A 102 3.79 -0.93 -13.53
N THR A 103 2.79 -1.73 -13.19
CA THR A 103 2.57 -2.15 -11.81
C THR A 103 3.67 -3.11 -11.32
N SER A 104 4.19 -3.95 -12.22
CA SER A 104 5.15 -5.00 -11.87
C SER A 104 6.44 -4.47 -11.29
N HIS A 105 6.97 -3.36 -11.79
CA HIS A 105 8.21 -2.78 -11.28
C HIS A 105 8.00 -1.58 -10.33
N ALA A 106 6.79 -1.05 -10.19
CA ALA A 106 6.49 -0.06 -9.16
C ALA A 106 6.50 -0.66 -7.74
N ARG A 107 6.04 -1.91 -7.58
CA ARG A 107 5.99 -2.54 -6.25
C ARG A 107 7.38 -2.86 -5.67
N PRO A 108 8.37 -3.37 -6.43
CA PRO A 108 9.72 -3.59 -5.92
C PRO A 108 10.44 -2.33 -5.43
N ILE A 109 10.30 -1.18 -6.10
CA ILE A 109 10.94 0.05 -5.61
C ILE A 109 10.29 0.54 -4.32
N ILE A 110 8.95 0.43 -4.21
CA ILE A 110 8.25 0.75 -2.97
C ILE A 110 8.70 -0.21 -1.86
N ALA A 111 8.77 -1.53 -2.12
CA ALA A 111 9.25 -2.52 -1.17
C ALA A 111 10.66 -2.21 -0.65
N LYS A 112 11.58 -1.79 -1.53
CA LYS A 112 12.92 -1.33 -1.14
C LYS A 112 12.84 -0.17 -0.14
N ARG A 113 12.04 0.85 -0.43
CA ARG A 113 11.90 2.00 0.46
C ARG A 113 11.25 1.63 1.80
N LEU A 114 10.29 0.70 1.81
CA LEU A 114 9.71 0.19 3.06
C LEU A 114 10.74 -0.46 3.96
N VAL A 115 11.66 -1.27 3.39
CA VAL A 115 12.75 -1.90 4.15
C VAL A 115 13.72 -0.85 4.70
N GLU A 116 14.12 0.13 3.89
CA GLU A 116 15.00 1.22 4.33
C GLU A 116 14.40 2.00 5.51
N ILE A 117 13.10 2.29 5.46
CA ILE A 117 12.39 2.98 6.54
C ILE A 117 12.23 2.05 7.76
N ALA A 118 11.97 0.76 7.56
CA ALA A 118 11.89 -0.19 8.66
C ALA A 118 13.20 -0.23 9.45
N HIS A 119 14.33 -0.27 8.76
CA HIS A 119 15.65 -0.19 9.41
C HIS A 119 15.86 1.15 10.13
N LYS A 120 15.54 2.27 9.47
CA LYS A 120 15.67 3.62 10.04
C LYS A 120 14.87 3.79 11.33
N GLU A 121 13.66 3.24 11.37
CA GLU A 121 12.74 3.38 12.50
C GLU A 121 12.89 2.25 13.54
N GLY A 122 13.68 1.22 13.26
CA GLY A 122 13.79 0.03 14.09
C GLY A 122 12.49 -0.78 14.15
N ALA A 123 11.76 -0.82 13.03
CA ALA A 123 10.53 -1.59 12.92
C ALA A 123 10.81 -3.09 12.77
N VAL A 124 9.97 -3.91 13.37
CA VAL A 124 10.12 -5.39 13.37
C VAL A 124 9.33 -6.07 12.26
N ALA A 125 8.43 -5.31 11.61
CA ALA A 125 7.53 -5.83 10.60
C ALA A 125 7.26 -4.81 9.49
N ILE A 126 6.89 -5.33 8.32
CA ILE A 126 6.30 -4.57 7.21
C ILE A 126 4.92 -5.14 6.92
N CYS A 127 3.95 -4.25 6.73
CA CYS A 127 2.58 -4.59 6.37
C CYS A 127 2.23 -4.03 5.00
N HIS A 128 1.43 -4.77 4.22
CA HIS A 128 0.90 -4.30 2.96
C HIS A 128 -0.59 -4.65 2.81
N GLY A 129 -1.31 -3.82 2.06
CA GLY A 129 -2.74 -3.98 1.78
C GLY A 129 -3.06 -4.73 0.49
N ALA A 130 -2.09 -5.41 -0.13
CA ALA A 130 -2.36 -6.21 -1.33
C ALA A 130 -3.24 -7.40 -0.98
N THR A 131 -4.28 -7.61 -1.80
CA THR A 131 -5.19 -8.75 -1.66
C THR A 131 -4.47 -10.08 -1.95
N GLY A 132 -4.95 -11.18 -1.38
CA GLY A 132 -4.36 -12.51 -1.62
C GLY A 132 -4.61 -13.08 -3.02
N LYS A 133 -5.27 -12.35 -3.91
CA LYS A 133 -5.70 -12.83 -5.23
C LYS A 133 -4.77 -12.43 -6.37
N GLY A 134 -4.05 -11.31 -6.24
CA GLY A 134 -3.23 -10.74 -7.31
C GLY A 134 -1.72 -10.94 -7.12
N ASN A 135 -0.94 -10.44 -8.08
CA ASN A 135 0.53 -10.56 -8.08
C ASN A 135 1.21 -9.55 -7.15
N ASP A 136 0.53 -8.50 -6.71
CA ASP A 136 1.14 -7.43 -5.92
C ASP A 136 1.69 -7.91 -4.59
N GLN A 137 0.98 -8.84 -3.93
CA GLN A 137 1.48 -9.48 -2.70
C GLN A 137 2.84 -10.15 -2.92
N VAL A 138 3.00 -10.89 -4.03
CA VAL A 138 4.25 -11.58 -4.36
C VAL A 138 5.37 -10.58 -4.61
N ARG A 139 5.08 -9.48 -5.32
CA ARG A 139 6.06 -8.43 -5.62
C ARG A 139 6.55 -7.73 -4.35
N PHE A 140 5.64 -7.38 -3.42
CA PHE A 140 6.02 -6.83 -2.13
C PHE A 140 6.81 -7.82 -1.29
N GLU A 141 6.28 -9.02 -1.10
CA GLU A 141 6.85 -10.00 -0.18
C GLU A 141 8.23 -10.50 -0.64
N LEU A 142 8.38 -10.84 -1.93
CA LEU A 142 9.68 -11.26 -2.47
C LEU A 142 10.68 -10.10 -2.45
N GLY A 143 10.25 -8.87 -2.76
CA GLY A 143 11.10 -7.68 -2.67
C GLY A 143 11.61 -7.44 -1.25
N ILE A 144 10.73 -7.51 -0.25
CA ILE A 144 11.10 -7.37 1.16
C ILE A 144 12.04 -8.50 1.59
N LYS A 145 11.70 -9.76 1.28
CA LYS A 145 12.51 -10.92 1.68
C LYS A 145 13.87 -10.98 1.00
N ALA A 146 13.99 -10.46 -0.22
CA ALA A 146 15.27 -10.37 -0.90
C ALA A 146 16.22 -9.35 -0.26
N LEU A 147 15.67 -8.29 0.36
CA LEU A 147 16.44 -7.22 0.98
C LEU A 147 16.71 -7.48 2.47
N ASP A 148 15.69 -7.98 3.18
CA ASP A 148 15.82 -8.37 4.59
C ASP A 148 14.87 -9.55 4.92
N PRO A 149 15.38 -10.78 4.93
CA PRO A 149 14.57 -11.96 5.26
C PRO A 149 14.15 -12.02 6.75
N SER A 150 14.74 -11.21 7.62
CA SER A 150 14.40 -11.20 9.06
C SER A 150 13.12 -10.42 9.36
N LEU A 151 12.77 -9.45 8.55
CA LEU A 151 11.54 -8.67 8.74
C LEU A 151 10.29 -9.54 8.63
N LYS A 152 9.41 -9.42 9.62
CA LYS A 152 8.08 -10.06 9.56
C LYS A 152 7.23 -9.37 8.51
N ILE A 153 6.50 -10.15 7.71
CA ILE A 153 5.52 -9.62 6.75
C ILE A 153 4.12 -9.88 7.27
N ILE A 154 3.28 -8.84 7.24
CA ILE A 154 1.87 -8.91 7.64
C ILE A 154 1.01 -8.55 6.42
N ALA A 155 0.14 -9.46 6.03
CA ALA A 155 -0.79 -9.29 4.91
C ALA A 155 -2.23 -9.51 5.41
N PRO A 156 -2.91 -8.47 5.93
CA PRO A 156 -4.20 -8.58 6.59
C PRO A 156 -5.27 -9.26 5.73
N TRP A 157 -5.33 -8.97 4.45
CA TRP A 157 -6.29 -9.57 3.51
C TRP A 157 -6.28 -11.09 3.44
N ARG A 158 -5.25 -11.75 3.99
CA ARG A 158 -5.17 -13.21 4.09
C ARG A 158 -5.56 -13.77 5.46
N ILE A 159 -5.64 -12.92 6.47
CA ILE A 159 -5.74 -13.37 7.87
C ILE A 159 -6.87 -12.74 8.67
N TRP A 160 -7.43 -11.61 8.24
CA TRP A 160 -8.53 -10.94 8.93
C TRP A 160 -9.91 -11.46 8.50
N ASP A 161 -10.97 -11.05 9.23
CA ASP A 161 -12.34 -11.50 8.97
C ASP A 161 -13.09 -10.64 7.96
N ILE A 162 -12.51 -9.52 7.49
CA ILE A 162 -13.06 -8.65 6.45
C ILE A 162 -12.98 -9.39 5.11
N LYS A 163 -14.13 -9.72 4.52
CA LYS A 163 -14.20 -10.56 3.31
C LYS A 163 -14.65 -9.80 2.08
N SER A 164 -15.33 -8.68 2.26
CA SER A 164 -15.88 -7.88 1.19
C SER A 164 -15.49 -6.41 1.34
N ARG A 165 -15.76 -5.64 0.28
CA ARG A 165 -15.57 -4.19 0.32
C ARG A 165 -16.58 -3.52 1.24
N GLU A 166 -17.78 -4.09 1.33
CA GLU A 166 -18.83 -3.64 2.25
C GLU A 166 -18.37 -3.79 3.70
N ASP A 167 -17.84 -4.95 4.08
CA ASP A 167 -17.26 -5.16 5.42
C ASP A 167 -16.16 -4.15 5.74
N ALA A 168 -15.33 -3.82 4.73
CA ALA A 168 -14.25 -2.85 4.88
C ALA A 168 -14.79 -1.42 5.11
N VAL A 169 -15.89 -1.06 4.45
CA VAL A 169 -16.58 0.22 4.66
C VAL A 169 -17.19 0.27 6.06
N ASP A 170 -17.90 -0.78 6.46
CA ASP A 170 -18.51 -0.87 7.79
C ASP A 170 -17.46 -0.78 8.90
N TYR A 171 -16.31 -1.44 8.71
CA TYR A 171 -15.17 -1.34 9.63
C TYR A 171 -14.62 0.10 9.67
N ALA A 172 -14.47 0.75 8.52
CA ALA A 172 -14.00 2.14 8.45
C ALA A 172 -14.95 3.10 9.18
N GLU A 173 -16.26 2.94 8.98
CA GLU A 173 -17.29 3.74 9.66
C GLU A 173 -17.25 3.54 11.19
N ALA A 174 -17.14 2.29 11.64
CA ALA A 174 -17.04 1.96 13.07
C ALA A 174 -15.80 2.58 13.75
N HIS A 175 -14.73 2.82 12.99
CA HIS A 175 -13.48 3.42 13.47
C HIS A 175 -13.35 4.92 13.13
N ASN A 176 -14.40 5.57 12.61
CA ASN A 176 -14.40 6.98 12.17
C ASN A 176 -13.29 7.31 11.17
N ILE A 177 -12.98 6.39 10.26
CA ILE A 177 -11.98 6.57 9.21
C ILE A 177 -12.65 7.24 8.00
N GLU A 178 -12.17 8.42 7.64
CA GLU A 178 -12.59 9.08 6.40
C GLU A 178 -11.98 8.37 5.19
N ILE A 179 -12.84 7.84 4.32
CA ILE A 179 -12.42 7.19 3.08
C ILE A 179 -12.84 8.05 1.88
N PRO A 180 -11.94 8.27 0.90
CA PRO A 180 -12.24 9.10 -0.26
C PRO A 180 -13.14 8.41 -1.30
N VAL A 181 -13.75 7.28 -0.95
CA VAL A 181 -14.49 6.42 -1.90
C VAL A 181 -16.00 6.56 -1.67
N THR A 182 -16.72 6.88 -2.71
CA THR A 182 -18.19 6.75 -2.73
C THR A 182 -18.57 5.37 -3.26
N LYS A 183 -19.65 4.79 -2.77
CA LYS A 183 -20.20 3.50 -3.23
C LYS A 183 -20.51 3.45 -4.75
N LYS A 184 -20.32 4.55 -5.47
CA LYS A 184 -20.61 4.67 -6.92
C LYS A 184 -19.38 4.59 -7.83
N ASP A 185 -18.14 4.73 -7.31
CA ASP A 185 -16.90 4.65 -8.12
C ASP A 185 -16.04 3.52 -7.56
N LEU A 186 -16.30 2.31 -8.01
CA LEU A 186 -15.73 1.08 -7.49
C LEU A 186 -14.59 0.53 -8.35
N TYR A 187 -14.20 1.21 -9.43
CA TYR A 187 -13.00 0.83 -10.18
C TYR A 187 -11.74 1.11 -9.38
N SER A 188 -10.87 0.12 -9.30
CA SER A 188 -9.50 0.33 -8.84
C SER A 188 -8.66 0.93 -9.97
N ARG A 189 -7.89 1.96 -9.65
CA ARG A 189 -6.99 2.62 -10.60
C ARG A 189 -5.58 2.60 -10.04
N ASP A 190 -4.63 2.16 -10.86
CA ASP A 190 -3.22 2.18 -10.54
C ASP A 190 -2.50 3.09 -11.54
N ARG A 191 -2.05 4.24 -11.06
CA ARG A 191 -1.35 5.25 -11.83
C ARG A 191 0.08 5.41 -11.35
N ASN A 192 1.00 5.47 -12.29
CA ASN A 192 2.37 5.90 -12.06
C ASN A 192 2.92 6.62 -13.29
N ILE A 193 4.19 7.05 -13.30
CA ILE A 193 4.81 7.73 -14.44
C ILE A 193 4.70 6.91 -15.72
N TRP A 194 4.72 5.57 -15.61
CA TRP A 194 4.83 4.69 -16.78
C TRP A 194 3.48 4.28 -17.37
N HIS A 195 2.44 4.12 -16.54
CA HIS A 195 1.16 3.60 -17.00
C HIS A 195 -0.03 4.03 -16.13
N ILE A 196 -1.21 3.73 -16.63
CA ILE A 196 -2.48 3.72 -15.88
C ILE A 196 -3.15 2.38 -16.16
N SER A 197 -3.58 1.67 -15.11
CA SER A 197 -4.46 0.51 -15.22
C SER A 197 -5.78 0.74 -14.50
N HIS A 198 -6.81 0.06 -14.98
CA HIS A 198 -8.14 0.05 -14.40
C HIS A 198 -8.59 -1.39 -14.23
N GLU A 199 -9.20 -1.70 -13.09
CA GLU A 199 -9.70 -3.04 -12.76
C GLU A 199 -10.92 -2.96 -11.86
N GLY A 200 -11.67 -4.04 -11.79
CA GLY A 200 -12.85 -4.17 -10.93
C GLY A 200 -14.17 -4.03 -11.67
N MET A 201 -15.27 -4.23 -10.95
CA MET A 201 -16.66 -4.14 -11.43
C MET A 201 -16.94 -5.01 -12.67
N ASP A 202 -17.54 -4.40 -13.71
CA ASP A 202 -17.88 -5.04 -14.98
C ASP A 202 -16.66 -5.53 -15.77
N LEU A 203 -15.47 -4.99 -15.52
CA LEU A 203 -14.22 -5.46 -16.13
C LEU A 203 -13.79 -6.86 -15.64
N GLU A 204 -14.34 -7.33 -14.53
CA GLU A 204 -14.03 -8.65 -13.97
C GLU A 204 -14.64 -9.80 -14.81
N ASP A 205 -15.71 -9.52 -15.55
CA ASP A 205 -16.29 -10.45 -16.49
C ASP A 205 -15.87 -10.12 -17.94
N PRO A 206 -15.05 -10.95 -18.60
CA PRO A 206 -14.59 -10.69 -19.95
C PRO A 206 -15.71 -10.71 -21.02
N ALA A 207 -16.92 -11.09 -20.67
CA ALA A 207 -18.08 -10.98 -21.55
C ALA A 207 -18.64 -9.56 -21.61
N ASN A 208 -18.28 -8.71 -20.68
CA ASN A 208 -18.74 -7.31 -20.66
C ASN A 208 -17.86 -6.42 -21.54
N GLU A 209 -18.50 -5.55 -22.30
CA GLU A 209 -17.81 -4.48 -23.02
C GLU A 209 -17.42 -3.34 -22.05
N PRO A 210 -16.13 -2.92 -22.03
CA PRO A 210 -15.71 -1.82 -21.17
C PRO A 210 -16.42 -0.52 -21.50
N GLN A 211 -16.98 0.13 -20.48
CA GLN A 211 -17.63 1.46 -20.61
C GLN A 211 -16.56 2.56 -20.59
N LEU A 212 -15.82 2.74 -21.70
CA LEU A 212 -14.62 3.58 -21.77
C LEU A 212 -14.85 5.02 -21.30
N ASP A 213 -15.98 5.62 -21.64
CA ASP A 213 -16.33 7.01 -21.27
C ASP A 213 -16.45 7.21 -19.74
N SER A 214 -16.93 6.21 -19.03
CA SER A 214 -17.04 6.23 -17.58
C SER A 214 -15.76 5.78 -16.87
N LEU A 215 -15.02 4.92 -17.52
CA LEU A 215 -13.81 4.28 -17.00
C LEU A 215 -12.59 5.20 -17.07
N LEU A 216 -12.37 5.83 -18.24
CA LEU A 216 -11.15 6.58 -18.55
C LEU A 216 -11.19 8.02 -18.00
N LYS A 217 -11.19 8.16 -16.67
CA LYS A 217 -11.13 9.50 -16.03
C LYS A 217 -9.74 10.16 -16.10
N LEU A 218 -8.69 9.36 -16.28
CA LEU A 218 -7.30 9.81 -16.30
C LEU A 218 -6.65 9.68 -17.69
N GLY A 219 -7.36 9.12 -18.63
CA GLY A 219 -6.95 8.91 -20.02
C GLY A 219 -7.98 9.43 -21.00
N VAL A 220 -7.67 9.30 -22.28
CA VAL A 220 -8.57 9.65 -23.39
C VAL A 220 -8.95 8.36 -24.10
N SER A 221 -10.25 8.21 -24.39
CA SER A 221 -10.73 7.09 -25.22
C SER A 221 -10.09 7.13 -26.61
N PRO A 222 -9.73 6.00 -27.18
CA PRO A 222 -9.20 5.90 -28.54
C PRO A 222 -10.16 6.47 -29.58
#